data_2cc40055d8ebb2a390703ba50128825c
#
_entry.id   2cc40055d8ebb2a390703ba50128825c
#
_cell.length_a   1.000
_cell.length_b   1.000
_cell.length_c   1.000
_cell.angle_alpha   90.00
_cell.angle_beta   90.00
_cell.angle_gamma   90.00
#
_symmetry.space_group_name_H-M   'P 1'
#
loop_
_entity.id
_entity.type
_entity.pdbx_description
1 polymer ?
#
loop_
_entity_poly.entity_id
_entity_poly.type
_entity_poly.pdbx_seq_one_letter_code
_entity_poly.pdbx_strand_id
1 'polypeptide(L)'
;MSRSGAPIYEHEIQRIWAEQDFDSSGLKTVDGKKIEVFSPGWWNQGQGPDFETARLSIGDDFFYGSVEVHLQSSGWKAHGHNRNPAYDQVILHVVLYHQPRHGVFNTLENQIPELELAPHLKALKPQSQKQSKERLKRIEQLPGRCGVWIRENDP
;
A
#
# COMPACT_ATOMS: atom_id res chain seq x y z
N MET A 1 15.84 -17.04 -18.98
CA MET A 1 16.45 -15.94 -18.33
C MET A 1 16.22 -15.91 -16.85
N SER A 2 17.22 -16.17 -16.16
CA SER A 2 17.09 -16.23 -14.71
C SER A 2 17.09 -14.83 -14.11
N ARG A 3 16.28 -14.67 -13.13
CA ARG A 3 16.29 -13.50 -12.34
C ARG A 3 17.05 -13.78 -11.11
N SER A 4 18.15 -13.14 -10.95
CA SER A 4 18.95 -13.32 -9.76
C SER A 4 18.45 -12.50 -8.60
N GLY A 5 17.29 -11.88 -8.72
CA GLY A 5 16.75 -11.08 -7.64
C GLY A 5 16.10 -11.93 -6.56
N ALA A 6 16.22 -11.52 -5.31
CA ALA A 6 15.49 -12.15 -4.23
C ALA A 6 13.99 -11.96 -4.44
N PRO A 7 13.14 -12.89 -3.96
CA PRO A 7 11.71 -12.71 -4.05
C PRO A 7 11.27 -11.48 -3.27
N ILE A 8 10.24 -10.80 -3.79
CA ILE A 8 9.67 -9.64 -3.15
C ILE A 8 8.48 -10.12 -2.33
N TYR A 9 8.43 -9.71 -1.08
CA TYR A 9 7.35 -10.09 -0.19
C TYR A 9 6.41 -8.91 0.03
N GLU A 10 5.19 -9.21 0.39
CA GLU A 10 4.16 -8.22 0.65
C GLU A 10 4.62 -7.17 1.65
N HIS A 11 5.35 -7.61 2.69
CA HIS A 11 5.88 -6.70 3.70
C HIS A 11 6.77 -5.61 3.09
N GLU A 12 7.50 -5.94 2.03
CA GLU A 12 8.35 -4.97 1.35
C GLU A 12 7.51 -3.89 0.66
N ILE A 13 6.39 -4.30 0.06
CA ILE A 13 5.49 -3.35 -0.59
C ILE A 13 4.80 -2.48 0.46
N GLN A 14 4.45 -3.05 1.60
CA GLN A 14 3.90 -2.27 2.71
C GLN A 14 4.88 -1.19 3.15
N ARG A 15 6.15 -1.54 3.29
CA ARG A 15 7.18 -0.57 3.66
C ARG A 15 7.33 0.52 2.61
N ILE A 16 7.35 0.14 1.34
CA ILE A 16 7.46 1.10 0.24
C ILE A 16 6.29 2.08 0.29
N TRP A 17 5.09 1.58 0.52
CA TRP A 17 3.93 2.45 0.65
C TRP A 17 4.05 3.36 1.89
N ALA A 18 4.41 2.80 3.03
CA ALA A 18 4.54 3.56 4.28
C ALA A 18 5.52 4.72 4.14
N GLU A 19 6.64 4.47 3.46
CA GLU A 19 7.68 5.48 3.28
C GLU A 19 7.48 6.32 2.03
N GLN A 20 6.48 5.98 1.21
CA GLN A 20 6.25 6.63 -0.08
C GLN A 20 7.53 6.63 -0.93
N ASP A 21 8.22 5.47 -0.92
CA ASP A 21 9.52 5.30 -1.55
C ASP A 21 9.34 4.85 -3.00
N PHE A 22 8.74 5.69 -3.80
CA PHE A 22 8.50 5.44 -5.22
C PHE A 22 8.32 6.77 -5.94
N ASP A 23 8.35 6.70 -7.27
CA ASP A 23 8.12 7.89 -8.08
C ASP A 23 6.63 8.18 -8.11
N SER A 24 6.23 9.25 -7.44
CA SER A 24 4.82 9.62 -7.33
C SER A 24 4.35 10.50 -8.49
N SER A 25 5.24 10.87 -9.41
CA SER A 25 4.81 11.64 -10.57
C SER A 25 3.98 10.75 -11.50
N GLY A 26 2.84 11.27 -11.93
CA GLY A 26 1.96 10.50 -12.81
C GLY A 26 1.28 9.32 -12.16
N LEU A 27 1.17 9.32 -10.84
CA LEU A 27 0.51 8.23 -10.12
C LEU A 27 -0.97 8.17 -10.52
N LYS A 28 -1.44 6.98 -10.91
CA LYS A 28 -2.81 6.79 -11.40
C LYS A 28 -3.37 5.46 -10.94
N THR A 29 -4.69 5.40 -10.82
CA THR A 29 -5.36 4.12 -10.67
C THR A 29 -5.21 3.32 -11.96
N VAL A 30 -5.49 2.03 -11.89
CA VAL A 30 -5.41 1.16 -13.06
C VAL A 30 -6.40 1.57 -14.16
N ASP A 31 -7.46 2.29 -13.79
CA ASP A 31 -8.42 2.83 -14.76
C ASP A 31 -8.12 4.29 -15.14
N GLY A 32 -6.96 4.81 -14.79
CA GLY A 32 -6.47 6.07 -15.31
C GLY A 32 -6.78 7.33 -14.53
N LYS A 33 -7.31 7.22 -13.33
CA LYS A 33 -7.60 8.40 -12.50
C LYS A 33 -6.37 8.82 -11.73
N LYS A 34 -6.05 10.11 -11.77
CA LYS A 34 -4.89 10.64 -11.08
C LYS A 34 -4.99 10.44 -9.58
N ILE A 35 -3.91 10.01 -8.96
CA ILE A 35 -3.83 9.85 -7.52
C ILE A 35 -2.84 10.84 -6.95
N GLU A 36 -3.22 11.45 -5.84
CA GLU A 36 -2.33 12.28 -5.05
C GLU A 36 -2.42 11.80 -3.60
N VAL A 37 -1.28 11.48 -2.99
CA VAL A 37 -1.25 10.96 -1.62
C VAL A 37 -0.83 12.08 -0.68
N PHE A 38 -1.72 12.45 0.23
CA PHE A 38 -1.42 13.46 1.24
C PHE A 38 -0.91 12.81 2.51
N SER A 39 -1.38 11.59 2.81
CA SER A 39 -0.90 10.78 3.91
C SER A 39 -1.12 9.31 3.58
N PRO A 40 -0.09 8.47 3.70
CA PRO A 40 -0.25 7.04 3.43
C PRO A 40 -1.04 6.31 4.52
N GLY A 41 -1.33 6.97 5.64
CA GLY A 41 -2.00 6.34 6.76
C GLY A 41 -1.03 5.79 7.79
N TRP A 42 -1.59 5.30 8.89
CA TRP A 42 -0.82 4.66 9.96
C TRP A 42 -0.70 3.18 9.67
N TRP A 43 0.51 2.65 9.73
CA TRP A 43 0.74 1.23 9.49
C TRP A 43 0.15 0.43 10.63
N ASN A 44 -0.88 -0.34 10.31
CA ASN A 44 -1.59 -1.16 11.28
C ASN A 44 -0.90 -2.52 11.40
N GLN A 45 -0.36 -2.82 12.56
CA GLN A 45 0.33 -4.09 12.79
C GLN A 45 -0.61 -5.19 13.26
N GLY A 46 -1.87 -4.85 13.54
CA GLY A 46 -2.86 -5.80 14.01
C GLY A 46 -3.79 -6.25 12.89
N GLN A 47 -5.00 -6.64 13.28
CA GLN A 47 -6.01 -7.07 12.33
C GLN A 47 -6.60 -5.88 11.58
N GLY A 48 -7.19 -6.16 10.42
CA GLY A 48 -7.79 -5.14 9.59
C GLY A 48 -6.85 -4.67 8.50
N PRO A 49 -7.24 -3.61 7.78
CA PRO A 49 -6.43 -3.08 6.68
C PRO A 49 -5.03 -2.68 7.11
N ASP A 50 -4.10 -2.77 6.19
CA ASP A 50 -2.68 -2.52 6.48
C ASP A 50 -2.40 -1.11 6.94
N PHE A 51 -3.13 -0.12 6.41
CA PHE A 51 -2.96 1.28 6.79
C PHE A 51 -4.31 1.89 7.09
N GLU A 52 -4.37 2.68 8.16
CA GLU A 52 -5.58 3.36 8.59
C GLU A 52 -5.42 4.87 8.48
N THR A 53 -6.51 5.56 8.24
CA THR A 53 -6.57 7.04 8.21
C THR A 53 -5.67 7.64 7.12
N ALA A 54 -5.60 6.98 5.97
CA ALA A 54 -4.93 7.55 4.82
C ALA A 54 -5.76 8.69 4.23
N ARG A 55 -5.07 9.64 3.60
CA ARG A 55 -5.71 10.77 2.91
C ARG A 55 -5.14 10.87 1.53
N LEU A 56 -6.02 10.81 0.55
CA LEU A 56 -5.58 10.92 -0.83
C LEU A 56 -6.70 11.47 -1.70
N SER A 57 -6.34 11.90 -2.90
CA SER A 57 -7.34 12.25 -3.90
C SER A 57 -7.23 11.28 -5.06
N ILE A 58 -8.38 10.96 -5.63
CA ILE A 58 -8.47 10.13 -6.83
C ILE A 58 -9.38 10.88 -7.80
N GLY A 59 -8.82 11.26 -8.94
CA GLY A 59 -9.52 12.18 -9.82
C GLY A 59 -9.70 13.50 -9.10
N ASP A 60 -10.95 13.97 -9.05
CA ASP A 60 -11.28 15.23 -8.41
C ASP A 60 -11.81 15.07 -7.00
N ASP A 61 -11.84 13.86 -6.47
CA ASP A 61 -12.46 13.58 -5.18
C ASP A 61 -11.41 13.29 -4.10
N PHE A 62 -11.71 13.77 -2.89
CA PHE A 62 -10.90 13.46 -1.72
C PHE A 62 -11.44 12.23 -1.01
N PHE A 63 -10.52 11.40 -0.52
CA PHE A 63 -10.86 10.20 0.22
C PHE A 63 -10.09 10.14 1.52
N TYR A 64 -10.75 9.67 2.54
CA TYR A 64 -10.19 9.45 3.86
C TYR A 64 -10.60 8.05 4.29
N GLY A 65 -9.65 7.18 4.51
CA GLY A 65 -9.96 5.80 4.87
C GLY A 65 -8.72 4.94 4.93
N SER A 66 -8.92 3.66 4.72
CA SER A 66 -7.86 2.67 4.86
C SER A 66 -7.25 2.31 3.52
N VAL A 67 -6.02 1.78 3.56
CA VAL A 67 -5.31 1.28 2.39
C VAL A 67 -4.89 -0.16 2.68
N GLU A 68 -5.11 -1.02 1.70
CA GLU A 68 -4.69 -2.42 1.79
C GLU A 68 -3.63 -2.68 0.73
N VAL A 69 -2.64 -3.49 1.07
CA VAL A 69 -1.49 -3.76 0.21
C VAL A 69 -1.36 -5.26 -0.05
N HIS A 70 -1.17 -5.62 -1.30
CA HIS A 70 -0.90 -7.01 -1.70
C HIS A 70 0.13 -7.04 -2.81
N LEU A 71 0.71 -8.20 -3.07
CA LEU A 71 1.58 -8.35 -4.22
C LEU A 71 0.80 -8.30 -5.53
N GLN A 72 -0.41 -8.87 -5.54
CA GLN A 72 -1.23 -8.98 -6.73
C GLN A 72 -2.69 -8.72 -6.38
N SER A 73 -3.48 -8.38 -7.40
CA SER A 73 -4.90 -8.08 -7.22
C SER A 73 -5.65 -9.23 -6.56
N SER A 74 -5.31 -10.48 -6.89
CA SER A 74 -5.98 -11.66 -6.37
C SER A 74 -5.85 -11.81 -4.86
N GLY A 75 -4.89 -11.12 -4.24
CA GLY A 75 -4.73 -11.17 -2.79
C GLY A 75 -5.95 -10.68 -2.04
N TRP A 76 -6.65 -9.71 -2.59
CA TRP A 76 -7.86 -9.19 -1.97
C TRP A 76 -8.88 -10.28 -1.70
N LYS A 77 -9.21 -11.04 -2.73
CA LYS A 77 -10.21 -12.10 -2.62
C LYS A 77 -9.66 -13.32 -1.88
N ALA A 78 -8.39 -13.64 -2.11
CA ALA A 78 -7.75 -14.77 -1.47
C ALA A 78 -7.75 -14.64 0.05
N HIS A 79 -7.65 -13.41 0.56
CA HIS A 79 -7.69 -13.14 2.00
C HIS A 79 -9.10 -12.86 2.51
N GLY A 80 -10.11 -13.01 1.67
CA GLY A 80 -11.51 -12.86 2.09
C GLY A 80 -11.96 -11.43 2.33
N HIS A 81 -11.21 -10.45 1.83
CA HIS A 81 -11.54 -9.04 2.09
C HIS A 81 -12.86 -8.62 1.45
N ASN A 82 -13.27 -9.30 0.39
CA ASN A 82 -14.55 -9.04 -0.26
C ASN A 82 -15.74 -9.48 0.61
N ARG A 83 -15.51 -10.22 1.67
CA ARG A 83 -16.54 -10.70 2.59
C ARG A 83 -16.39 -10.19 4.00
N ASN A 84 -15.43 -9.32 4.23
CA ASN A 84 -15.11 -8.85 5.57
C ASN A 84 -15.42 -7.36 5.70
N PRO A 85 -16.44 -6.99 6.49
CA PRO A 85 -16.81 -5.58 6.64
C PRO A 85 -15.70 -4.70 7.19
N ALA A 86 -14.70 -5.29 7.85
CA ALA A 86 -13.56 -4.52 8.34
C ALA A 86 -12.78 -3.85 7.21
N TYR A 87 -12.96 -4.33 5.96
CA TYR A 87 -12.27 -3.78 4.80
C TYR A 87 -13.16 -2.85 3.96
N ASP A 88 -14.35 -2.54 4.44
CA ASP A 88 -15.28 -1.66 3.71
C ASP A 88 -14.82 -0.20 3.72
N GLN A 89 -13.90 0.15 4.59
CA GLN A 89 -13.33 1.50 4.64
C GLN A 89 -12.08 1.65 3.79
N VAL A 90 -11.69 0.62 3.06
CA VAL A 90 -10.53 0.69 2.17
C VAL A 90 -10.87 1.57 0.97
N ILE A 91 -10.05 2.60 0.77
CA ILE A 91 -10.23 3.57 -0.31
C ILE A 91 -9.27 3.32 -1.48
N LEU A 92 -8.23 2.51 -1.24
CA LEU A 92 -7.25 2.20 -2.27
C LEU A 92 -6.63 0.84 -1.99
N HIS A 93 -6.56 0.01 -3.02
CA HIS A 93 -5.86 -1.26 -2.99
C HIS A 93 -4.54 -1.08 -3.73
N VAL A 94 -3.43 -1.18 -3.02
CA VAL A 94 -2.09 -1.01 -3.58
C VAL A 94 -1.51 -2.37 -3.87
N VAL A 95 -1.10 -2.61 -5.11
CA VAL A 95 -0.51 -3.89 -5.51
C VAL A 95 0.80 -3.65 -6.23
N LEU A 96 1.68 -4.63 -6.16
CA LEU A 96 2.88 -4.57 -6.98
C LEU A 96 2.51 -4.78 -8.44
N TYR A 97 1.70 -5.82 -8.73
CA TYR A 97 1.26 -6.14 -10.07
C TYR A 97 -0.26 -6.25 -10.14
N HIS A 98 -0.84 -5.48 -11.03
CA HIS A 98 -2.26 -5.52 -11.28
C HIS A 98 -2.65 -6.75 -12.12
N GLN A 99 -3.77 -7.36 -11.77
CA GLN A 99 -4.32 -8.49 -12.52
C GLN A 99 -5.71 -8.10 -13.03
N PRO A 100 -5.86 -7.82 -14.35
CA PRO A 100 -7.11 -7.28 -14.88
C PRO A 100 -8.36 -8.14 -14.65
N ARG A 101 -8.17 -9.44 -14.46
CA ARG A 101 -9.31 -10.35 -14.29
C ARG A 101 -9.78 -10.48 -12.85
N HIS A 102 -9.09 -9.83 -11.93
CA HIS A 102 -9.43 -9.92 -10.51
C HIS A 102 -10.01 -8.59 -10.04
N GLY A 103 -11.33 -8.50 -10.06
CA GLY A 103 -12.00 -7.33 -9.53
C GLY A 103 -11.85 -7.22 -8.02
N VAL A 104 -11.76 -6.00 -7.53
CA VAL A 104 -11.59 -5.72 -6.11
C VAL A 104 -12.84 -5.01 -5.63
N PHE A 105 -13.65 -5.71 -4.85
CA PHE A 105 -14.94 -5.21 -4.36
C PHE A 105 -15.06 -5.42 -2.86
N ASN A 106 -15.70 -4.48 -2.18
CA ASN A 106 -15.95 -4.63 -0.75
C ASN A 106 -17.27 -5.40 -0.52
N THR A 107 -17.71 -5.53 0.73
CA THR A 107 -18.92 -6.29 1.04
C THR A 107 -20.19 -5.62 0.49
N LEU A 108 -20.12 -4.33 0.20
CA LEU A 108 -21.24 -3.57 -0.36
C LEU A 108 -21.22 -3.58 -1.89
N GLU A 109 -20.34 -4.39 -2.47
CA GLU A 109 -20.17 -4.51 -3.92
C GLU A 109 -19.69 -3.23 -4.59
N ASN A 110 -19.07 -2.36 -3.84
CA ASN A 110 -18.40 -1.18 -4.40
C ASN A 110 -17.01 -1.56 -4.85
N GLN A 111 -16.65 -1.14 -6.05
CA GLN A 111 -15.32 -1.40 -6.57
C GLN A 111 -14.31 -0.51 -5.87
N ILE A 112 -13.21 -1.11 -5.42
CA ILE A 112 -12.13 -0.40 -4.76
C ILE A 112 -11.11 0.02 -5.82
N PRO A 113 -10.73 1.30 -5.87
CA PRO A 113 -9.68 1.73 -6.79
C PRO A 113 -8.38 0.99 -6.52
N GLU A 114 -7.63 0.69 -7.58
CA GLU A 114 -6.39 -0.05 -7.45
C GLU A 114 -5.24 0.72 -8.06
N LEU A 115 -4.09 0.68 -7.38
CA LEU A 115 -2.85 1.28 -7.84
C LEU A 115 -1.81 0.19 -8.03
N GLU A 116 -1.21 0.15 -9.22
CA GLU A 116 -0.09 -0.73 -9.48
C GLU A 116 1.21 0.01 -9.24
N LEU A 117 2.04 -0.49 -8.33
CA LEU A 117 3.27 0.19 -7.95
C LEU A 117 4.46 -0.13 -8.83
N ALA A 118 4.49 -1.30 -9.46
CA ALA A 118 5.68 -1.73 -10.20
C ALA A 118 6.23 -0.67 -11.16
N PRO A 119 5.39 0.04 -11.96
CA PRO A 119 5.93 1.04 -12.88
C PRO A 119 6.56 2.24 -12.19
N HIS A 120 6.28 2.43 -10.90
CA HIS A 120 6.76 3.59 -10.15
C HIS A 120 7.97 3.27 -9.28
N LEU A 121 8.40 2.02 -9.24
CA LEU A 121 9.53 1.64 -8.44
C LEU A 121 10.82 1.86 -9.21
N LYS A 122 11.75 2.54 -8.56
CA LYS A 122 13.09 2.66 -9.11
C LYS A 122 13.76 1.32 -8.93
N ALA A 123 13.82 0.56 -9.98
CA ALA A 123 14.44 -0.75 -10.04
C ALA A 123 14.66 -1.42 -8.68
N LEU A 124 13.96 -2.51 -8.43
CA LEU A 124 14.17 -3.31 -7.22
C LEU A 124 15.53 -3.98 -7.31
N LYS A 125 16.58 -3.18 -7.12
CA LYS A 125 17.93 -3.69 -7.12
C LYS A 125 18.26 -4.25 -5.74
N PRO A 126 19.14 -5.26 -5.66
CA PRO A 126 19.55 -5.79 -4.36
C PRO A 126 20.07 -4.72 -3.40
N GLN A 127 20.65 -3.66 -3.96
CA GLN A 127 21.17 -2.56 -3.17
C GLN A 127 20.08 -1.77 -2.46
N SER A 128 18.90 -1.66 -3.07
CA SER A 128 17.82 -0.92 -2.44
C SER A 128 17.23 -1.67 -1.26
N GLN A 129 17.33 -2.99 -1.25
CA GLN A 129 16.88 -3.77 -0.10
C GLN A 129 17.75 -3.53 1.12
N LYS A 130 19.06 -3.38 0.91
CA LYS A 130 19.98 -3.10 1.99
C LYS A 130 19.71 -1.72 2.59
N GLN A 131 19.56 -0.74 1.71
CA GLN A 131 19.24 0.62 2.14
C GLN A 131 17.89 0.68 2.87
N SER A 132 16.96 -0.12 2.42
CA SER A 132 15.63 -0.17 3.05
C SER A 132 15.71 -0.71 4.47
N LYS A 133 16.49 -1.76 4.66
CA LYS A 133 16.69 -2.33 6.00
C LYS A 133 17.39 -1.35 6.92
N GLU A 134 18.33 -0.59 6.39
CA GLU A 134 19.02 0.42 7.16
C GLU A 134 18.10 1.58 7.53
N ARG A 135 17.22 1.97 6.61
CA ARG A 135 16.23 3.00 6.89
C ARG A 135 15.27 2.56 8.00
N LEU A 136 14.79 1.33 7.91
CA LEU A 136 13.91 0.78 8.94
C LEU A 136 14.59 0.76 10.29
N LYS A 137 15.85 0.31 10.34
CA LYS A 137 16.61 0.32 11.59
C LYS A 137 16.76 1.73 12.14
N ARG A 138 16.96 2.68 11.25
CA ARG A 138 17.12 4.07 11.66
C ARG A 138 15.83 4.62 12.26
N ILE A 139 14.69 4.28 11.65
CA ILE A 139 13.39 4.70 12.14
C ILE A 139 13.10 4.08 13.50
N GLU A 140 13.43 2.81 13.66
CA GLU A 140 13.24 2.10 14.91
C GLU A 140 14.09 2.65 16.05
N GLN A 141 15.21 3.27 15.71
CA GLN A 141 16.11 3.84 16.70
C GLN A 141 15.73 5.26 17.11
N LEU A 142 14.78 5.89 16.42
CA LEU A 142 14.37 7.24 16.77
C LEU A 142 13.40 7.21 17.94
N PRO A 143 13.74 7.85 19.07
CA PRO A 143 12.89 7.81 20.25
C PRO A 143 11.50 8.37 19.96
N GLY A 144 10.48 7.59 20.25
CA GLY A 144 9.09 8.00 20.11
C GLY A 144 8.57 8.16 18.72
N ARG A 145 9.42 8.09 17.71
CA ARG A 145 8.98 8.30 16.34
C ARG A 145 8.32 7.09 15.73
N CYS A 146 8.86 5.95 16.04
CA CYS A 146 8.29 4.71 15.52
C CYS A 146 6.87 4.51 16.04
N GLY A 147 6.68 4.75 17.31
CA GLY A 147 5.35 4.65 17.90
C GLY A 147 4.39 5.62 17.26
N VAL A 148 4.86 6.83 17.01
CA VAL A 148 4.06 7.84 16.32
C VAL A 148 3.61 7.35 14.98
N TRP A 149 4.53 6.73 14.25
CA TRP A 149 4.25 6.25 12.91
C TRP A 149 3.31 5.07 12.89
N ILE A 150 3.40 4.23 13.89
CA ILE A 150 2.67 2.99 13.86
C ILE A 150 1.26 3.18 14.38
N ARG A 151 1.07 3.58 15.60
CA ARG A 151 -0.28 3.71 16.11
C ARG A 151 -0.39 4.54 17.37
N GLU A 152 0.72 4.76 18.03
CA GLU A 152 0.67 5.40 19.34
C GLU A 152 0.11 6.80 19.31
N ASN A 153 0.16 7.42 18.16
CA ASN A 153 -0.43 8.73 17.98
C ASN A 153 -1.84 8.68 17.46
N ASP A 154 -2.37 7.51 17.34
CA ASP A 154 -3.75 7.39 16.98
C ASP A 154 -4.59 7.80 18.18
N PRO A 155 -5.34 8.88 18.11
CA PRO A 155 -6.13 9.33 19.24
C PRO A 155 -7.26 8.40 19.59
#